data_9c1a536adf1da25cb3e5307bd5254ad8
#
_entry.id   9c1a536adf1da25cb3e5307bd5254ad8
#
_cell.length_a   1.000
_cell.length_b   1.000
_cell.length_c   1.000
_cell.angle_alpha   90.00
_cell.angle_beta   90.00
_cell.angle_gamma   90.00
#
_symmetry.space_group_name_H-M   'P 1'
#
loop_
_entity.id
_entity.type
_entity.pdbx_description
1 polymer ?
#
loop_
_entity_poly.entity_id
_entity_poly.type
_entity_poly.pdbx_seq_one_letter_code
_entity_poly.pdbx_strand_id
1 'polypeptide(L)'
;MKESDVILASIPQADGTKKNRPAIILRELLMYGDFLVCGVSTQIQHCLKDFDEIISPQDPDFKSSGLLSKSLIRLGFLAVLPRASIIGTVGSIGKDRRHRLL
;
A
#
# COMPACT_ATOMS: atom_id res chain seq x y z
N MET A 1 10.00 -8.28 -4.98
CA MET A 1 9.01 -7.64 -4.10
C MET A 1 9.54 -7.63 -2.68
N LYS A 2 9.51 -6.47 -2.07
CA LYS A 2 10.12 -6.27 -0.75
C LYS A 2 9.35 -5.21 0.02
N GLU A 3 9.66 -5.09 1.30
CA GLU A 3 9.11 -4.03 2.15
C GLU A 3 9.29 -2.67 1.49
N SER A 4 8.31 -1.80 1.62
CA SER A 4 8.22 -0.47 1.01
C SER A 4 7.78 -0.46 -0.45
N ASP A 5 7.71 -1.59 -1.13
CA ASP A 5 7.21 -1.60 -2.50
C ASP A 5 5.73 -1.24 -2.54
N VAL A 6 5.38 -0.42 -3.54
CA VAL A 6 3.99 -0.15 -3.90
C VAL A 6 3.63 -1.16 -4.99
N ILE A 7 2.61 -1.95 -4.73
CA ILE A 7 2.19 -3.03 -5.62
C ILE A 7 0.78 -2.79 -6.11
N LEU A 8 0.45 -3.42 -7.24
CA LEU A 8 -0.93 -3.57 -7.69
C LEU A 8 -1.35 -4.99 -7.36
N ALA A 9 -2.45 -5.12 -6.63
CA ALA A 9 -2.91 -6.42 -6.17
C ALA A 9 -4.41 -6.57 -6.34
N SER A 10 -4.85 -7.82 -6.49
CA SER A 10 -6.26 -8.19 -6.51
C SER A 10 -6.72 -8.32 -5.06
N ILE A 11 -7.54 -7.38 -4.60
CA ILE A 11 -7.96 -7.30 -3.20
C ILE A 11 -9.45 -7.57 -3.09
N PRO A 12 -9.88 -8.51 -2.20
CA PRO A 12 -11.29 -8.76 -1.96
C PRO A 12 -11.99 -7.51 -1.38
N GLN A 13 -13.18 -7.26 -1.87
CA GLN A 13 -14.02 -6.15 -1.40
C GLN A 13 -15.12 -6.70 -0.49
N ALA A 14 -15.78 -5.79 0.26
CA ALA A 14 -16.84 -6.16 1.21
C ALA A 14 -18.03 -6.82 0.52
N ASP A 15 -18.26 -6.55 -0.77
CA ASP A 15 -19.38 -7.11 -1.55
C ASP A 15 -19.06 -8.47 -2.15
N GLY A 16 -17.92 -9.06 -1.83
CA GLY A 16 -17.51 -10.36 -2.35
C GLY A 16 -16.78 -10.31 -3.69
N THR A 17 -16.68 -9.15 -4.33
CA THR A 17 -15.90 -8.99 -5.56
C THR A 17 -14.44 -8.75 -5.26
N LYS A 18 -13.58 -8.85 -6.29
CA LYS A 18 -12.17 -8.48 -6.20
C LYS A 18 -11.90 -7.30 -7.11
N LYS A 19 -11.06 -6.37 -6.64
CA LYS A 19 -10.62 -5.22 -7.43
C LYS A 19 -9.13 -5.09 -7.39
N ASN A 20 -8.54 -4.66 -8.51
CA ASN A 20 -7.13 -4.33 -8.57
C ASN A 20 -6.90 -2.99 -7.90
N ARG A 21 -6.11 -2.98 -6.83
CA ARG A 21 -5.86 -1.78 -6.05
C ARG A 21 -4.40 -1.67 -5.67
N PRO A 22 -3.86 -0.45 -5.55
CA PRO A 22 -2.52 -0.29 -5.01
C PRO A 22 -2.49 -0.60 -3.51
N ALA A 23 -1.37 -1.14 -3.08
CA ALA A 23 -1.10 -1.44 -1.67
C ALA A 23 0.39 -1.30 -1.43
N ILE A 24 0.77 -1.19 -0.17
CA ILE A 24 2.18 -1.07 0.22
C ILE A 24 2.56 -2.29 1.05
N ILE A 25 3.67 -2.93 0.67
CA ILE A 25 4.19 -4.07 1.42
C ILE A 25 4.84 -3.56 2.71
N LEU A 26 4.28 -3.98 3.85
CA LEU A 26 4.81 -3.68 5.17
C LEU A 26 5.82 -4.72 5.63
N ARG A 27 5.51 -5.99 5.37
CA ARG A 27 6.36 -7.12 5.76
C ARG A 27 6.22 -8.26 4.76
N GLU A 28 7.32 -8.96 4.54
CA GLU A 28 7.30 -10.25 3.87
C GLU A 28 7.21 -11.34 4.93
N LEU A 29 6.22 -12.24 4.79
CA LEU A 29 6.02 -13.34 5.73
C LEU A 29 6.71 -14.57 5.15
N LEU A 30 8.00 -14.67 5.39
CA LEU A 30 8.88 -15.64 4.73
C LEU A 30 8.41 -17.09 4.86
N MET A 31 7.84 -17.45 5.99
CA MET A 31 7.44 -18.83 6.24
C MET A 31 6.39 -19.33 5.26
N TYR A 32 5.50 -18.44 4.80
CA TYR A 32 4.38 -18.82 3.95
C TYR A 32 4.47 -18.21 2.54
N GLY A 33 5.45 -17.36 2.28
CA GLY A 33 5.55 -16.64 1.01
C GLY A 33 4.49 -15.59 0.81
N ASP A 34 3.83 -15.17 1.88
CA ASP A 34 2.78 -14.16 1.85
C ASP A 34 3.34 -12.77 2.21
N PHE A 35 2.53 -11.75 1.98
CA PHE A 35 2.91 -10.37 2.27
C PHE A 35 1.84 -9.68 3.13
N LEU A 36 2.29 -9.03 4.20
CA LEU A 36 1.43 -8.13 4.96
C LEU A 36 1.44 -6.78 4.26
N VAL A 37 0.27 -6.29 3.87
CA VAL A 37 0.14 -5.04 3.13
C VAL A 37 -0.87 -4.11 3.80
N CYS A 38 -0.75 -2.81 3.53
CA CYS A 38 -1.79 -1.84 3.84
C CYS A 38 -2.34 -1.26 2.54
N GLY A 39 -3.62 -0.85 2.57
CA GLY A 39 -4.29 -0.34 1.39
C GLY A 39 -3.91 1.09 1.06
N VAL A 40 -4.02 1.46 -0.21
CA VAL A 40 -3.84 2.82 -0.71
C VAL A 40 -5.11 3.23 -1.43
N SER A 41 -5.63 4.42 -1.12
CA SER A 41 -6.90 4.90 -1.65
C SER A 41 -6.77 6.37 -2.06
N THR A 42 -7.58 6.79 -3.03
CA THR A 42 -7.70 8.21 -3.38
C THR A 42 -8.74 8.94 -2.53
N GLN A 43 -9.44 8.23 -1.64
CA GLN A 43 -10.47 8.80 -0.77
C GLN A 43 -9.85 9.48 0.45
N ILE A 44 -9.21 10.63 0.22
CA ILE A 44 -8.40 11.33 1.22
C ILE A 44 -9.23 11.77 2.43
N GLN A 45 -10.52 12.02 2.24
CA GLN A 45 -11.43 12.43 3.30
C GLN A 45 -11.61 11.35 4.37
N HIS A 46 -11.23 10.12 4.09
CA HIS A 46 -11.31 9.02 5.05
C HIS A 46 -10.08 8.89 5.93
N CYS A 47 -9.15 9.84 5.86
CA CYS A 47 -7.91 9.82 6.63
C CYS A 47 -8.20 9.89 8.13
N LEU A 48 -7.68 8.92 8.89
CA LEU A 48 -7.70 8.94 10.34
C LEU A 48 -6.46 9.67 10.81
N LYS A 49 -6.66 10.84 11.39
CA LYS A 49 -5.57 11.70 11.87
C LYS A 49 -4.68 10.94 12.84
N ASP A 50 -3.36 11.15 12.71
CA ASP A 50 -2.32 10.54 13.54
C ASP A 50 -2.24 9.00 13.39
N PHE A 51 -2.95 8.43 12.44
CA PHE A 51 -2.90 6.99 12.16
C PHE A 51 -2.56 6.73 10.69
N ASP A 52 -3.37 7.25 9.76
CA ASP A 52 -3.12 7.12 8.33
C ASP A 52 -2.17 8.20 7.84
N GLU A 53 -1.55 7.98 6.67
CA GLU A 53 -0.66 8.97 6.05
C GLU A 53 -1.15 9.35 4.66
N ILE A 54 -0.91 10.60 4.29
CA ILE A 54 -1.19 11.09 2.93
C ILE A 54 0.14 11.22 2.19
N ILE A 55 0.19 10.69 0.97
CA ILE A 55 1.31 10.90 0.07
C ILE A 55 0.85 11.85 -1.04
N SER A 56 1.56 12.96 -1.19
CA SER A 56 1.20 14.06 -2.09
C SER A 56 2.27 14.26 -3.17
N PRO A 57 1.90 14.86 -4.33
CA PRO A 57 2.88 15.13 -5.38
C PRO A 57 4.09 15.94 -4.94
N GLN A 58 3.98 16.71 -3.85
CA GLN A 58 5.08 17.50 -3.31
C GLN A 58 6.06 16.69 -2.47
N ASP A 59 5.68 15.46 -2.09
CA ASP A 59 6.52 14.63 -1.24
C ASP A 59 7.71 14.05 -2.00
N PRO A 60 8.88 13.90 -1.34
CA PRO A 60 10.09 13.42 -2.04
C PRO A 60 9.94 12.02 -2.64
N ASP A 61 9.08 11.18 -2.05
CA ASP A 61 8.90 9.80 -2.49
C ASP A 61 7.69 9.61 -3.40
N PHE A 62 7.01 10.70 -3.79
CA PHE A 62 5.80 10.55 -4.61
C PHE A 62 6.14 9.94 -5.98
N LYS A 63 7.16 10.47 -6.64
CA LYS A 63 7.53 10.01 -7.97
C LYS A 63 7.96 8.54 -7.95
N SER A 64 8.78 8.16 -6.97
CA SER A 64 9.26 6.78 -6.85
C SER A 64 8.16 5.80 -6.48
N SER A 65 7.06 6.27 -5.86
CA SER A 65 5.94 5.42 -5.47
C SER A 65 5.17 4.85 -6.66
N GLY A 66 5.25 5.52 -7.80
CA GLY A 66 4.48 5.13 -8.98
C GLY A 66 3.00 5.50 -8.91
N LEU A 67 2.57 6.17 -7.86
CA LEU A 67 1.18 6.63 -7.73
C LEU A 67 0.92 7.81 -8.66
N LEU A 68 -0.32 7.90 -9.15
CA LEU A 68 -0.68 8.90 -10.16
C LEU A 68 -1.25 10.18 -9.56
N SER A 69 -1.75 10.13 -8.35
CA SER A 69 -2.37 11.27 -7.69
C SER A 69 -2.21 11.18 -6.19
N LYS A 70 -2.48 12.28 -5.50
CA LYS A 70 -2.49 12.35 -4.05
C LYS A 70 -3.32 11.20 -3.49
N SER A 71 -2.76 10.45 -2.56
CA SER A 71 -3.36 9.21 -2.08
C SER A 71 -3.27 9.10 -0.57
N LEU A 72 -4.17 8.29 -0.01
CA LEU A 72 -4.22 7.96 1.39
C LEU A 72 -3.63 6.57 1.61
N ILE A 73 -2.61 6.50 2.47
CA ILE A 73 -2.03 5.22 2.91
C ILE A 73 -2.77 4.83 4.18
N ARG A 74 -3.56 3.75 4.09
CA ARG A 74 -4.49 3.37 5.14
C ARG A 74 -3.89 2.28 6.03
N LEU A 75 -3.34 2.68 7.17
CA LEU A 75 -2.85 1.72 8.16
C LEU A 75 -3.99 0.99 8.87
N GLY A 76 -5.21 1.50 8.76
CA GLY A 76 -6.40 0.80 9.24
C GLY A 76 -6.91 -0.28 8.32
N PHE A 77 -6.35 -0.41 7.12
CA PHE A 77 -6.71 -1.47 6.18
C PHE A 77 -5.50 -2.36 5.96
N LEU A 78 -5.45 -3.47 6.70
CA LEU A 78 -4.36 -4.43 6.61
C LEU A 78 -4.88 -5.73 6.00
N ALA A 79 -4.06 -6.36 5.17
CA ALA A 79 -4.38 -7.64 4.58
C ALA A 79 -3.12 -8.48 4.45
N VAL A 80 -3.28 -9.80 4.50
CA VAL A 80 -2.23 -10.74 4.18
C VAL A 80 -2.54 -11.31 2.80
N LEU A 81 -1.65 -11.09 1.85
CA LEU A 81 -1.87 -11.49 0.46
C LEU A 81 -0.85 -12.54 0.04
N PRO A 82 -1.30 -13.63 -0.59
CA PRO A 82 -0.37 -14.55 -1.22
C PRO A 82 0.26 -13.91 -2.45
N ARG A 83 1.45 -14.37 -2.81
CA ARG A 83 2.16 -13.87 -4.00
C ARG A 83 1.29 -13.88 -5.25
N ALA A 84 0.43 -14.88 -5.39
CA ALA A 84 -0.44 -15.03 -6.56
C ALA A 84 -1.46 -13.88 -6.69
N SER A 85 -1.78 -13.16 -5.62
CA SER A 85 -2.68 -12.01 -5.67
C SER A 85 -2.00 -10.74 -6.15
N ILE A 86 -0.66 -10.73 -6.23
CA ILE A 86 0.09 -9.53 -6.60
C ILE A 86 0.32 -9.56 -8.10
N ILE A 87 -0.17 -8.50 -8.76
CA ILE A 87 -0.08 -8.36 -10.23
C ILE A 87 1.29 -7.84 -10.62
N GLY A 88 1.82 -6.88 -9.87
CA GLY A 88 3.14 -6.34 -10.13
C GLY A 88 3.51 -5.23 -9.17
N THR A 89 4.75 -4.76 -9.28
CA THR A 89 5.29 -3.66 -8.51
C THR A 89 5.21 -2.39 -9.36
N VAL A 90 4.66 -1.30 -8.79
CA VAL A 90 4.55 -0.03 -9.50
C VAL A 90 5.57 1.00 -9.02
N GLY A 91 6.15 0.79 -7.85
CA GLY A 91 7.15 1.71 -7.31
C GLY A 91 7.51 1.36 -5.87
N SER A 92 8.02 2.35 -5.14
CA SER A 92 8.36 2.19 -3.73
C SER A 92 8.23 3.52 -2.99
N ILE A 93 7.95 3.45 -1.68
CA ILE A 93 7.93 4.62 -0.82
C ILE A 93 9.32 4.89 -0.26
N GLY A 94 9.52 6.14 0.24
CA GLY A 94 10.80 6.55 0.80
C GLY A 94 11.07 5.93 2.17
N LYS A 95 12.33 5.96 2.54
CA LYS A 95 12.83 5.37 3.79
C LYS A 95 12.19 6.00 5.03
N ASP A 96 12.05 7.32 5.05
CA ASP A 96 11.47 8.02 6.20
C ASP A 96 10.00 7.64 6.37
N ARG A 97 9.26 7.58 5.26
CA ARG A 97 7.86 7.17 5.31
C ARG A 97 7.73 5.73 5.79
N ARG A 98 8.59 4.85 5.29
CA ARG A 98 8.61 3.45 5.72
C ARG A 98 8.77 3.33 7.24
N HIS A 99 9.68 4.14 7.82
CA HIS A 99 9.88 4.13 9.27
C HIS A 99 8.64 4.57 10.04
N ARG A 100 7.87 5.52 9.50
CA ARG A 100 6.64 5.97 10.15
C ARG A 100 5.52 4.92 10.07
N LEU A 101 5.49 4.14 8.99
CA LEU A 101 4.45 3.12 8.81
C LEU A 101 4.70 1.87 9.66
N LEU A 102 5.91 1.62 10.03
CA LEU A 102 6.31 0.48 10.84
C LEU A 102 6.52 0.94 12.29
#